data_de405e6d12b895c90fd95f474c8208e9
#
_entry.id   de405e6d12b895c90fd95f474c8208e9
#
_cell.length_a   1.000
_cell.length_b   1.000
_cell.length_c   1.000
_cell.angle_alpha   90.00
_cell.angle_beta   90.00
_cell.angle_gamma   90.00
#
_symmetry.space_group_name_H-M   'P 1'
#
loop_
_entity.id
_entity.type
_entity.pdbx_description
1 polymer ?
#
loop_
_entity_poly.entity_id
_entity_poly.type
_entity_poly.pdbx_seq_one_letter_code
_entity_poly.pdbx_strand_id
1 'polypeptide(L)'
;MAIIMNEVNGADMNKKQNNITSRVRSSFLSAIEKYGMDTLMSSHGAVVAGFSGGADSICMLYLLNEYCTEHGIKLVAAHVNHMIRGDDADSDESFCRDFAERHGIEIQVKKADVPALAKEMGKGTEETARLVRYGFFDELAEKYGAVTATAHNASDNAETVIFNMLRGC
;
A
#
# COMPACT_ATOMS: atom_id res chain seq x y z
N MET A 1 35.87 -27.47 4.87
CA MET A 1 34.51 -28.04 4.89
C MET A 1 33.42 -27.04 5.26
N ALA A 2 33.65 -26.04 6.11
CA ALA A 2 32.67 -25.01 6.49
C ALA A 2 32.34 -23.96 5.39
N ILE A 3 33.27 -23.64 4.49
CA ILE A 3 33.07 -22.63 3.43
C ILE A 3 32.12 -23.13 2.34
N ILE A 4 32.16 -24.43 2.01
CA ILE A 4 31.30 -25.02 0.97
C ILE A 4 29.83 -25.12 1.42
N MET A 5 29.58 -25.31 2.72
CA MET A 5 28.20 -25.34 3.25
C MET A 5 27.50 -23.97 3.25
N ASN A 6 28.26 -22.85 3.40
CA ASN A 6 27.69 -21.51 3.35
C ASN A 6 27.31 -21.09 1.92
N GLU A 7 28.08 -21.47 0.92
CA GLU A 7 27.77 -21.16 -0.48
C GLU A 7 26.55 -21.96 -1.01
N VAL A 8 26.42 -23.24 -0.61
CA VAL A 8 25.27 -24.07 -0.98
C VAL A 8 23.97 -23.55 -0.35
N ASN A 9 24.01 -23.11 0.91
CA ASN A 9 22.85 -22.51 1.58
C ASN A 9 22.45 -21.17 0.95
N GLY A 10 23.42 -20.35 0.53
CA GLY A 10 23.16 -19.06 -0.13
C GLY A 10 22.52 -19.22 -1.51
N ALA A 11 22.98 -20.16 -2.31
CA ALA A 11 22.44 -20.46 -3.64
C ALA A 11 21.02 -21.05 -3.58
N ASP A 12 20.73 -21.88 -2.59
CA ASP A 12 19.42 -22.52 -2.41
C ASP A 12 18.39 -21.53 -1.85
N MET A 13 18.82 -20.66 -0.94
CA MET A 13 18.00 -19.53 -0.46
C MET A 13 17.67 -18.54 -1.59
N ASN A 14 18.62 -18.20 -2.44
CA ASN A 14 18.44 -17.28 -3.56
C ASN A 14 17.47 -17.88 -4.61
N LYS A 15 17.59 -19.17 -4.90
CA LYS A 15 16.69 -19.90 -5.80
C LYS A 15 15.26 -19.97 -5.24
N LYS A 16 15.11 -20.18 -3.93
CA LYS A 16 13.82 -20.19 -3.24
C LYS A 16 13.17 -18.80 -3.21
N GLN A 17 13.95 -17.76 -2.97
CA GLN A 17 13.53 -16.36 -3.01
C GLN A 17 13.04 -15.96 -4.41
N ASN A 18 13.79 -16.27 -5.46
CA ASN A 18 13.40 -16.01 -6.84
C ASN A 18 12.12 -16.73 -7.24
N ASN A 19 11.90 -17.95 -6.74
CA ASN A 19 10.67 -18.72 -6.99
C ASN A 19 9.44 -18.07 -6.31
N ILE A 20 9.60 -17.57 -5.08
CA ILE A 20 8.52 -16.88 -4.36
C ILE A 20 8.16 -15.58 -5.07
N THR A 21 9.14 -14.76 -5.42
CA THR A 21 8.94 -13.50 -6.12
C THR A 21 8.22 -13.69 -7.46
N SER A 22 8.65 -14.69 -8.27
CA SER A 22 8.01 -15.00 -9.54
C SER A 22 6.56 -15.45 -9.38
N ARG A 23 6.25 -16.24 -8.35
CA ARG A 23 4.88 -16.69 -8.04
C ARG A 23 3.97 -15.53 -7.63
N VAL A 24 4.46 -14.63 -6.76
CA VAL A 24 3.69 -13.45 -6.33
C VAL A 24 3.40 -12.54 -7.52
N ARG A 25 4.41 -12.27 -8.37
CA ARG A 25 4.23 -11.49 -9.59
C ARG A 25 3.22 -12.13 -10.54
N SER A 26 3.31 -13.43 -10.79
CA SER A 26 2.36 -14.14 -11.66
C SER A 26 0.93 -14.09 -11.11
N SER A 27 0.76 -14.25 -9.80
CA SER A 27 -0.56 -14.15 -9.16
C SER A 27 -1.14 -12.74 -9.26
N PHE A 28 -0.31 -11.71 -9.10
CA PHE A 28 -0.71 -10.32 -9.25
C PHE A 28 -1.16 -10.01 -10.69
N LEU A 29 -0.37 -10.39 -11.70
CA LEU A 29 -0.73 -10.20 -13.11
C LEU A 29 -2.02 -10.94 -13.49
N SER A 30 -2.16 -12.17 -13.01
CA SER A 30 -3.38 -12.97 -13.22
C SER A 30 -4.62 -12.33 -12.56
N ALA A 31 -4.45 -11.67 -11.41
CA ALA A 31 -5.53 -10.95 -10.75
C ALA A 31 -5.90 -9.67 -11.53
N ILE A 32 -4.93 -8.91 -12.02
CA ILE A 32 -5.16 -7.73 -12.86
C ILE A 32 -6.01 -8.11 -14.08
N GLU A 33 -5.62 -9.14 -14.82
CA GLU A 33 -6.33 -9.62 -16.00
C GLU A 33 -7.73 -10.13 -15.65
N LYS A 34 -7.82 -11.01 -14.64
CA LYS A 34 -9.08 -11.64 -14.23
C LYS A 34 -10.16 -10.64 -13.83
N TYR A 35 -9.77 -9.55 -13.19
CA TYR A 35 -10.71 -8.54 -12.67
C TYR A 35 -10.81 -7.29 -13.55
N GLY A 36 -10.20 -7.29 -14.74
CA GLY A 36 -10.25 -6.16 -15.69
C GLY A 36 -9.59 -4.89 -15.16
N MET A 37 -8.62 -5.01 -14.24
CA MET A 37 -7.94 -3.87 -13.65
C MET A 37 -7.01 -3.19 -14.66
N ASP A 38 -6.49 -3.93 -15.64
CA ASP A 38 -5.71 -3.44 -16.77
C ASP A 38 -6.45 -2.37 -17.56
N THR A 39 -7.69 -2.68 -17.93
CA THR A 39 -8.56 -1.75 -18.65
C THR A 39 -8.89 -0.52 -17.82
N LEU A 40 -9.18 -0.72 -16.53
CA LEU A 40 -9.50 0.36 -15.61
C LEU A 40 -8.31 1.31 -15.40
N MET A 41 -7.12 0.79 -15.13
CA MET A 41 -5.91 1.59 -14.94
C MET A 41 -5.50 2.31 -16.23
N SER A 42 -5.58 1.62 -17.37
CA SER A 42 -5.23 2.21 -18.67
C SER A 42 -6.19 3.32 -19.10
N SER A 43 -7.49 3.18 -18.82
CA SER A 43 -8.48 4.21 -19.16
C SER A 43 -8.31 5.51 -18.37
N HIS A 44 -7.77 5.43 -17.16
CA HIS A 44 -7.47 6.59 -16.33
C HIS A 44 -6.05 7.13 -16.54
N GLY A 45 -5.11 6.28 -16.96
CA GLY A 45 -3.71 6.65 -17.17
C GLY A 45 -2.92 6.92 -15.90
N ALA A 46 -3.54 6.79 -14.71
CA ALA A 46 -2.90 7.01 -13.42
C ALA A 46 -3.48 6.11 -12.32
N VAL A 47 -2.65 5.78 -11.34
CA VAL A 47 -3.01 5.02 -10.14
C VAL A 47 -2.52 5.75 -8.89
N VAL A 48 -3.39 5.95 -7.91
CA VAL A 48 -3.05 6.40 -6.56
C VAL A 48 -3.01 5.16 -5.66
N ALA A 49 -1.86 4.82 -5.11
CA ALA A 49 -1.66 3.65 -4.26
C ALA A 49 -1.52 4.07 -2.79
N GLY A 50 -2.42 3.60 -1.92
CA GLY A 50 -2.31 3.80 -0.49
C GLY A 50 -1.08 3.08 0.07
N PHE A 51 -0.17 3.84 0.68
CA PHE A 51 1.13 3.36 1.14
C PHE A 51 1.32 3.60 2.64
N SER A 52 1.12 2.57 3.45
CA SER A 52 1.26 2.66 4.91
C SER A 52 2.67 2.35 5.43
N GLY A 53 3.57 1.81 4.58
CA GLY A 53 4.88 1.29 5.00
C GLY A 53 4.85 -0.15 5.54
N GLY A 54 3.67 -0.75 5.71
CA GLY A 54 3.53 -2.16 6.07
C GLY A 54 3.82 -3.11 4.90
N ALA A 55 4.15 -4.37 5.20
CA ALA A 55 4.61 -5.36 4.23
C ALA A 55 3.69 -5.52 3.01
N ASP A 56 2.37 -5.55 3.22
CA ASP A 56 1.39 -5.72 2.13
C ASP A 56 1.37 -4.50 1.21
N SER A 57 1.41 -3.28 1.79
CA SER A 57 1.44 -2.04 1.02
C SER A 57 2.77 -1.85 0.26
N ILE A 58 3.89 -2.31 0.82
CA ILE A 58 5.18 -2.34 0.15
C ILE A 58 5.12 -3.30 -1.05
N CYS A 59 4.62 -4.52 -0.85
CA CYS A 59 4.50 -5.51 -1.91
C CYS A 59 3.59 -5.01 -3.05
N MET A 60 2.43 -4.48 -2.70
CA MET A 60 1.50 -3.90 -3.69
C MET A 60 2.15 -2.76 -4.47
N LEU A 61 2.78 -1.81 -3.78
CA LEU A 61 3.40 -0.65 -4.42
C LEU A 61 4.53 -1.05 -5.36
N TYR A 62 5.35 -2.03 -4.96
CA TYR A 62 6.43 -2.57 -5.79
C TYR A 62 5.88 -3.20 -7.08
N LEU A 63 4.87 -4.07 -6.98
CA LEU A 63 4.26 -4.73 -8.13
C LEU A 63 3.54 -3.75 -9.06
N LEU A 64 2.84 -2.76 -8.48
CA LEU A 64 2.22 -1.68 -9.25
C LEU A 64 3.26 -0.82 -9.96
N ASN A 65 4.41 -0.55 -9.34
CA ASN A 65 5.47 0.24 -9.98
C ASN A 65 6.04 -0.45 -11.21
N GLU A 66 6.31 -1.77 -11.12
CA GLU A 66 6.73 -2.55 -12.29
C GLU A 66 5.66 -2.49 -13.39
N TYR A 67 4.41 -2.80 -13.05
CA TYR A 67 3.30 -2.84 -14.00
C TYR A 67 3.04 -1.47 -14.66
N CYS A 68 2.93 -0.43 -13.86
CA CYS A 68 2.66 0.92 -14.36
C CYS A 68 3.79 1.45 -15.25
N THR A 69 5.04 1.15 -14.92
CA THR A 69 6.21 1.50 -15.75
C THR A 69 6.16 0.80 -17.10
N GLU A 70 5.87 -0.51 -17.12
CA GLU A 70 5.74 -1.29 -18.36
C GLU A 70 4.61 -0.78 -19.28
N HIS A 71 3.53 -0.22 -18.70
CA HIS A 71 2.33 0.19 -19.45
C HIS A 71 2.20 1.72 -19.63
N GLY A 72 3.19 2.50 -19.18
CA GLY A 72 3.16 3.96 -19.30
C GLY A 72 2.07 4.62 -18.43
N ILE A 73 1.67 3.97 -17.34
CA ILE A 73 0.67 4.45 -16.39
C ILE A 73 1.38 5.21 -15.27
N LYS A 74 0.88 6.38 -14.89
CA LYS A 74 1.43 7.15 -13.77
C LYS A 74 1.09 6.48 -12.44
N LEU A 75 2.09 6.24 -11.58
CA LEU A 75 1.90 5.76 -10.21
C LEU A 75 2.21 6.88 -9.21
N VAL A 76 1.29 7.10 -8.26
CA VAL A 76 1.47 8.04 -7.14
C VAL A 76 1.22 7.28 -5.84
N ALA A 77 2.22 7.22 -4.96
CA ALA A 77 2.05 6.69 -3.61
C ALA A 77 1.38 7.74 -2.71
N ALA A 78 0.41 7.32 -1.90
CA ALA A 78 -0.31 8.18 -0.96
C ALA A 78 -0.10 7.68 0.48
N HIS A 79 0.63 8.45 1.29
CA HIS A 79 0.88 8.16 2.70
C HIS A 79 0.15 9.16 3.61
N VAL A 80 -0.47 8.67 4.68
CA VAL A 80 -1.08 9.52 5.71
C VAL A 80 -0.38 9.29 7.03
N ASN A 81 0.30 10.33 7.53
CA ASN A 81 0.80 10.38 8.89
C ASN A 81 -0.34 10.86 9.81
N HIS A 82 -0.90 9.93 10.57
CA HIS A 82 -2.07 10.17 11.43
C HIS A 82 -1.72 10.86 12.77
N MET A 83 -0.44 11.10 13.06
CA MET A 83 0.09 11.72 14.29
C MET A 83 -0.37 11.01 15.58
N ILE A 84 -0.70 9.71 15.51
CA ILE A 84 -1.21 8.94 16.66
C ILE A 84 -0.05 8.46 17.57
N ARG A 85 1.10 8.12 16.97
CA ARG A 85 2.23 7.47 17.65
C ARG A 85 3.46 8.37 17.80
N GLY A 86 3.30 9.71 17.66
CA GLY A 86 4.42 10.65 17.78
C GLY A 86 5.59 10.30 16.84
N ASP A 87 6.79 10.14 17.41
CA ASP A 87 8.04 9.88 16.66
C ASP A 87 7.99 8.62 15.78
N ASP A 88 7.25 7.60 16.17
CA ASP A 88 7.07 6.40 15.34
C ASP A 88 6.34 6.72 14.04
N ALA A 89 5.34 7.61 14.09
CA ALA A 89 4.60 8.03 12.90
C ALA A 89 5.47 8.86 11.93
N ASP A 90 6.38 9.67 12.45
CA ASP A 90 7.35 10.42 11.65
C ASP A 90 8.42 9.49 11.05
N SER A 91 8.81 8.44 11.78
CA SER A 91 9.72 7.41 11.28
C SER A 91 9.09 6.60 10.13
N ASP A 92 7.80 6.24 10.27
CA ASP A 92 7.04 5.57 9.20
C ASP A 92 6.94 6.45 7.95
N GLU A 93 6.68 7.76 8.12
CA GLU A 93 6.67 8.72 7.01
C GLU A 93 8.03 8.80 6.31
N SER A 94 9.11 8.92 7.09
CA SER A 94 10.48 8.96 6.55
C SER A 94 10.79 7.71 5.73
N PHE A 95 10.47 6.54 6.27
CA PHE A 95 10.62 5.27 5.56
C PHE A 95 9.84 5.25 4.23
N CYS A 96 8.60 5.73 4.24
CA CYS A 96 7.76 5.76 3.03
C CYS A 96 8.35 6.69 1.96
N ARG A 97 8.88 7.85 2.36
CA ARG A 97 9.54 8.79 1.44
C ARG A 97 10.82 8.19 0.84
N ASP A 98 11.68 7.62 1.68
CA ASP A 98 12.93 6.98 1.26
C ASP A 98 12.69 5.79 0.32
N PHE A 99 11.63 5.02 0.59
CA PHE A 99 11.24 3.91 -0.27
C PHE A 99 10.79 4.42 -1.65
N ALA A 100 9.91 5.41 -1.69
CA ALA A 100 9.38 5.98 -2.92
C ALA A 100 10.50 6.61 -3.76
N GLU A 101 11.41 7.37 -3.15
CA GLU A 101 12.58 7.98 -3.82
C GLU A 101 13.47 6.92 -4.46
N ARG A 102 13.83 5.87 -3.71
CA ARG A 102 14.68 4.77 -4.22
C ARG A 102 14.07 4.02 -5.40
N HIS A 103 12.75 4.01 -5.53
CA HIS A 103 12.05 3.33 -6.62
C HIS A 103 11.53 4.28 -7.70
N GLY A 104 11.85 5.58 -7.62
CA GLY A 104 11.42 6.59 -8.59
C GLY A 104 9.91 6.82 -8.61
N ILE A 105 9.22 6.60 -7.47
CA ILE A 105 7.77 6.75 -7.33
C ILE A 105 7.45 8.13 -6.76
N GLU A 106 6.55 8.87 -7.40
CA GLU A 106 6.00 10.10 -6.81
C GLU A 106 5.24 9.77 -5.53
N ILE A 107 5.52 10.46 -4.43
CA ILE A 107 4.81 10.29 -3.16
C ILE A 107 4.14 11.58 -2.72
N GLN A 108 2.88 11.48 -2.33
CA GLN A 108 2.10 12.53 -1.68
C GLN A 108 1.87 12.14 -0.22
N VAL A 109 2.12 13.06 0.70
CA VAL A 109 2.00 12.81 2.14
C VAL A 109 1.06 13.83 2.75
N LYS A 110 0.10 13.34 3.54
CA LYS A 110 -0.80 14.16 4.36
C LYS A 110 -0.50 13.93 5.85
N LYS A 111 -0.22 14.98 6.59
CA LYS A 111 -0.18 14.93 8.07
C LYS A 111 -1.54 15.37 8.61
N ALA A 112 -2.08 14.61 9.56
CA ALA A 112 -3.36 14.93 10.21
C ALA A 112 -3.31 14.55 11.69
N ASP A 113 -3.64 15.48 12.55
CA ASP A 113 -3.80 15.23 13.99
C ASP A 113 -5.14 14.50 14.22
N VAL A 114 -5.12 13.19 13.97
CA VAL A 114 -6.30 12.34 14.08
C VAL A 114 -6.87 12.32 15.50
N PRO A 115 -6.08 12.29 16.59
CA PRO A 115 -6.60 12.42 17.94
C PRO A 115 -7.41 13.70 18.17
N ALA A 116 -6.92 14.85 17.69
CA ALA A 116 -7.66 16.12 17.81
C ALA A 116 -8.93 16.13 16.96
N LEU A 117 -8.83 15.68 15.72
CA LEU A 117 -9.99 15.57 14.80
C LEU A 117 -11.06 14.60 15.32
N ALA A 118 -10.67 13.46 15.88
CA ALA A 118 -11.59 12.50 16.47
C ALA A 118 -12.40 13.11 17.62
N LYS A 119 -11.74 13.90 18.48
CA LYS A 119 -12.38 14.62 19.57
C LYS A 119 -13.35 15.69 19.06
N GLU A 120 -12.96 16.46 18.05
CA GLU A 120 -13.80 17.50 17.44
C GLU A 120 -15.05 16.90 16.78
N MET A 121 -14.87 15.79 16.06
CA MET A 121 -15.95 15.11 15.36
C MET A 121 -16.83 14.23 16.25
N GLY A 122 -16.44 13.99 17.52
CA GLY A 122 -17.13 13.06 18.40
C GLY A 122 -17.08 11.60 17.93
N LYS A 123 -16.01 11.22 17.22
CA LYS A 123 -15.82 9.90 16.60
C LYS A 123 -14.66 9.13 17.24
N GLY A 124 -14.61 7.81 16.95
CA GLY A 124 -13.45 6.99 17.31
C GLY A 124 -12.21 7.36 16.49
N THR A 125 -11.03 7.20 17.09
CA THR A 125 -9.74 7.50 16.42
C THR A 125 -9.56 6.68 15.14
N GLU A 126 -9.94 5.40 15.14
CA GLU A 126 -9.84 4.51 13.98
C GLU A 126 -10.77 4.95 12.84
N GLU A 127 -12.04 5.28 13.16
CA GLU A 127 -13.01 5.78 12.19
C GLU A 127 -12.52 7.09 11.57
N THR A 128 -12.01 8.00 12.40
CA THR A 128 -11.48 9.29 11.95
C THR A 128 -10.24 9.10 11.07
N ALA A 129 -9.32 8.21 11.46
CA ALA A 129 -8.15 7.86 10.64
C ALA A 129 -8.56 7.32 9.28
N ARG A 130 -9.60 6.48 9.23
CA ARG A 130 -10.15 5.95 8.00
C ARG A 130 -10.75 7.07 7.11
N LEU A 131 -11.55 7.96 7.69
CA LEU A 131 -12.12 9.11 6.96
C LEU A 131 -11.04 10.01 6.37
N VAL A 132 -10.03 10.36 7.15
CA VAL A 132 -8.90 11.18 6.70
C VAL A 132 -8.15 10.50 5.55
N ARG A 133 -7.92 9.19 5.67
CA ARG A 133 -7.20 8.41 4.64
C ARG A 133 -7.95 8.36 3.32
N TYR A 134 -9.21 7.97 3.35
CA TYR A 134 -9.99 7.87 2.12
C TYR A 134 -10.27 9.24 1.50
N GLY A 135 -10.57 10.26 2.30
CA GLY A 135 -10.69 11.63 1.80
C GLY A 135 -9.41 12.12 1.09
N PHE A 136 -8.24 11.75 1.61
CA PHE A 136 -6.98 12.09 0.92
C PHE A 136 -6.78 11.29 -0.37
N PHE A 137 -7.18 10.02 -0.40
CA PHE A 137 -7.11 9.22 -1.64
C PHE A 137 -8.04 9.78 -2.71
N ASP A 138 -9.26 10.22 -2.33
CA ASP A 138 -10.23 10.82 -3.24
C ASP A 138 -9.70 12.17 -3.79
N GLU A 139 -9.12 13.04 -2.93
CA GLU A 139 -8.46 14.28 -3.34
C GLU A 139 -7.37 14.03 -4.41
N LEU A 140 -6.56 12.99 -4.22
CA LEU A 140 -5.50 12.64 -5.16
C LEU A 140 -6.04 11.97 -6.42
N ALA A 141 -7.04 11.11 -6.29
CA ALA A 141 -7.69 10.46 -7.43
C ALA A 141 -8.31 11.50 -8.36
N GLU A 142 -9.00 12.51 -7.81
CA GLU A 142 -9.52 13.65 -8.58
C GLU A 142 -8.40 14.47 -9.23
N LYS A 143 -7.37 14.84 -8.44
CA LYS A 143 -6.23 15.64 -8.93
C LYS A 143 -5.51 15.01 -10.12
N TYR A 144 -5.34 13.69 -10.10
CA TYR A 144 -4.57 12.97 -11.13
C TYR A 144 -5.46 12.26 -12.16
N GLY A 145 -6.78 12.29 -12.02
CA GLY A 145 -7.71 11.49 -12.83
C GLY A 145 -7.47 10.00 -12.66
N ALA A 146 -7.08 9.57 -11.45
CA ALA A 146 -6.54 8.25 -11.16
C ALA A 146 -7.56 7.30 -10.55
N VAL A 147 -7.30 6.01 -10.68
CA VAL A 147 -7.95 4.98 -9.85
C VAL A 147 -7.18 4.80 -8.55
N THR A 148 -7.88 4.42 -7.47
CA THR A 148 -7.26 4.17 -6.17
C THR A 148 -7.02 2.68 -5.93
N ALA A 149 -5.82 2.32 -5.49
CA ALA A 149 -5.44 0.98 -5.07
C ALA A 149 -5.06 0.95 -3.58
N THR A 150 -5.53 -0.05 -2.83
CA THR A 150 -5.18 -0.26 -1.42
C THR A 150 -4.84 -1.73 -1.17
N ALA A 151 -3.88 -1.98 -0.27
CA ALA A 151 -3.45 -3.32 0.11
C ALA A 151 -4.31 -3.92 1.24
N HIS A 152 -5.63 -3.73 1.17
CA HIS A 152 -6.55 -4.40 2.09
C HIS A 152 -6.89 -5.79 1.54
N ASN A 153 -6.80 -6.80 2.37
CA ASN A 153 -7.15 -8.18 2.01
C ASN A 153 -8.53 -8.59 2.53
N ALA A 154 -9.03 -9.75 2.08
CA ALA A 154 -10.34 -10.25 2.48
C ALA A 154 -10.42 -10.56 3.99
N SER A 155 -9.30 -10.88 4.65
CA SER A 155 -9.25 -11.09 6.10
C SER A 155 -9.49 -9.79 6.86
N ASP A 156 -8.94 -8.66 6.40
CA ASP A 156 -9.17 -7.34 7.01
C ASP A 156 -10.65 -6.97 6.96
N ASN A 157 -11.33 -7.28 5.84
CA ASN A 157 -12.77 -7.07 5.71
C ASN A 157 -13.57 -8.01 6.63
N ALA A 158 -13.17 -9.27 6.76
CA ALA A 158 -13.83 -10.22 7.65
C ALA A 158 -13.66 -9.83 9.12
N GLU A 159 -12.48 -9.40 9.55
CA GLU A 159 -12.23 -8.88 10.89
C GLU A 159 -13.09 -7.66 11.18
N THR A 160 -13.21 -6.73 10.25
CA THR A 160 -14.05 -5.53 10.36
C THR A 160 -15.52 -5.92 10.51
N VAL A 161 -16.02 -6.86 9.71
CA VAL A 161 -17.41 -7.34 9.80
C VAL A 161 -17.67 -8.03 11.14
N ILE A 162 -16.81 -8.94 11.58
CA ILE A 162 -16.93 -9.62 12.87
C ILE A 162 -16.91 -8.61 14.02
N PHE A 163 -16.01 -7.62 13.98
CA PHE A 163 -15.91 -6.60 15.01
C PHE A 163 -17.17 -5.72 15.09
N ASN A 164 -17.76 -5.35 13.95
CA ASN A 164 -19.01 -4.60 13.89
C ASN A 164 -20.20 -5.43 14.41
N MET A 165 -20.26 -6.72 14.05
CA MET A 165 -21.30 -7.64 14.58
C MET A 165 -21.22 -7.77 16.11
N LEU A 166 -20.01 -7.86 16.68
CA LEU A 166 -19.82 -7.94 18.14
C LEU A 166 -20.19 -6.64 18.87
N ARG A 167 -20.11 -5.49 18.19
CA ARG A 167 -20.52 -4.18 18.73
C ARG A 167 -22.01 -3.87 18.55
N GLY A 168 -22.75 -4.69 17.80
CA GLY A 168 -24.18 -4.49 17.58
C GLY A 168 -24.50 -3.35 16.59
N CYS A 169 -23.58 -3.08 15.66
CA CYS A 169 -23.79 -2.11 14.58
C CYS A 169 -24.15 -2.82 13.27
#